data_dff8bf4086fd80c7e347b9a335422065
#
_entry.id   dff8bf4086fd80c7e347b9a335422065
#
_cell.length_a   1.000
_cell.length_b   1.000
_cell.length_c   1.000
_cell.angle_alpha   90.00
_cell.angle_beta   90.00
_cell.angle_gamma   90.00
#
_symmetry.space_group_name_H-M   'P 1'
#
loop_
_entity.id
_entity.type
_entity.pdbx_description
1 polymer ?
#
loop_
_entity_poly.entity_id
_entity_poly.type
_entity_poly.pdbx_seq_one_letter_code
_entity_poly.pdbx_strand_id
1 'polypeptide(L)'
;FINAWKVTNLKTQERFDKYHEQIGLNKEVKELWHGSRNENWWSIITNGLVLRPTNAVITGKMFGYGLYFAPKAAKSIGYTSTYGARWTSGGSSSGFLSIYDVLYGDPFIVDKNYYTYSGLNTLNYETLQNRKDGADSLHALKDVTGLREDEIIVYKEEQATSKYLVEVKA
;
A
#
# COMPACT_ATOMS: atom_id res chain seq x y z
N PHE A 1 7.74 1.45 -18.97
CA PHE A 1 8.94 1.53 -18.13
C PHE A 1 9.93 2.52 -18.75
N ILE A 2 10.43 3.46 -17.95
CA ILE A 2 11.47 4.42 -18.37
C ILE A 2 12.74 4.17 -17.56
N ASN A 3 12.67 4.32 -16.24
CA ASN A 3 13.77 4.18 -15.32
C ASN A 3 13.38 3.49 -14.01
N ALA A 4 14.36 2.97 -13.29
CA ALA A 4 14.22 2.53 -11.92
C ALA A 4 15.43 2.93 -11.10
N TRP A 5 15.19 3.34 -9.87
CA TRP A 5 16.21 3.72 -8.90
C TRP A 5 16.05 2.90 -7.64
N LYS A 6 17.16 2.41 -7.10
CA LYS A 6 17.14 1.87 -5.73
C LYS A 6 16.96 3.03 -4.76
N VAL A 7 15.99 2.90 -3.89
CA VAL A 7 15.66 3.91 -2.87
C VAL A 7 15.84 3.29 -1.50
N THR A 8 16.65 3.91 -0.66
CA THR A 8 16.82 3.52 0.73
C THR A 8 16.56 4.74 1.60
N ASN A 9 15.45 4.74 2.30
CA ASN A 9 15.20 5.71 3.38
C ASN A 9 15.66 5.05 4.69
N LEU A 10 16.82 5.48 5.22
CA LEU A 10 17.42 4.87 6.41
C LEU A 10 16.49 4.84 7.61
N LYS A 11 15.69 5.90 7.78
CA LYS A 11 14.75 6.03 8.91
C LYS A 11 13.60 5.02 8.81
N THR A 12 13.02 4.84 7.63
CA THR A 12 11.95 3.85 7.44
C THR A 12 12.49 2.44 7.46
N GLN A 13 13.73 2.22 6.95
CA GLN A 13 14.37 0.92 6.98
C GLN A 13 14.67 0.47 8.42
N GLU A 14 15.28 1.33 9.24
CA GLU A 14 15.55 1.04 10.65
C GLU A 14 14.25 0.70 11.42
N ARG A 15 13.20 1.47 11.20
CA ARG A 15 11.89 1.24 11.81
C ARG A 15 11.29 -0.10 11.38
N PHE A 16 11.40 -0.43 10.10
CA PHE A 16 10.94 -1.69 9.54
C PHE A 16 11.70 -2.88 10.12
N ASP A 17 13.03 -2.83 10.14
CA ASP A 17 13.90 -3.89 10.64
C ASP A 17 13.61 -4.16 12.12
N LYS A 18 13.54 -3.11 12.92
CA LYS A 18 13.22 -3.20 14.35
C LYS A 18 11.85 -3.83 14.60
N TYR A 19 10.86 -3.45 13.81
CA TYR A 19 9.51 -4.02 13.95
C TYR A 19 9.49 -5.49 13.51
N HIS A 20 10.20 -5.84 12.43
CA HIS A 20 10.33 -7.22 11.97
C HIS A 20 10.99 -8.13 13.02
N GLU A 21 12.06 -7.65 13.67
CA GLU A 21 12.66 -8.36 14.79
C GLU A 21 11.67 -8.54 15.95
N GLN A 22 10.88 -7.52 16.29
CA GLN A 22 9.91 -7.54 17.37
C GLN A 22 8.79 -8.58 17.15
N ILE A 23 8.25 -8.68 15.92
CA ILE A 23 7.14 -9.60 15.62
C ILE A 23 7.60 -11.00 15.20
N GLY A 24 8.88 -11.16 14.88
CA GLY A 24 9.52 -12.42 14.50
C GLY A 24 10.05 -12.41 13.06
N LEU A 25 11.34 -12.69 12.90
CA LEU A 25 12.03 -12.71 11.60
C LEU A 25 11.53 -13.81 10.64
N ASN A 26 10.75 -14.76 11.13
CA ASN A 26 10.08 -15.77 10.31
C ASN A 26 8.78 -15.28 9.67
N LYS A 27 8.30 -14.11 10.03
CA LYS A 27 7.12 -13.49 9.40
C LYS A 27 7.44 -13.09 7.96
N GLU A 28 6.53 -13.42 7.05
CA GLU A 28 6.72 -13.20 5.62
C GLU A 28 6.82 -11.72 5.25
N VAL A 29 7.82 -11.37 4.46
CA VAL A 29 7.96 -10.08 3.77
C VAL A 29 7.64 -10.27 2.30
N LYS A 30 6.80 -9.42 1.73
CA LYS A 30 6.47 -9.42 0.30
C LYS A 30 6.95 -8.13 -0.35
N GLU A 31 7.44 -8.26 -1.59
CA GLU A 31 7.69 -7.11 -2.46
C GLU A 31 6.39 -6.75 -3.18
N LEU A 32 5.88 -5.55 -2.89
CA LEU A 32 4.58 -5.10 -3.37
C LEU A 32 4.66 -3.69 -3.98
N TRP A 33 3.75 -3.41 -4.89
CA TRP A 33 3.64 -2.15 -5.59
C TRP A 33 2.77 -1.15 -4.87
N HIS A 34 3.22 0.11 -4.87
CA HIS A 34 2.43 1.26 -4.46
C HIS A 34 2.49 2.35 -5.52
N GLY A 35 1.35 2.92 -5.87
CA GLY A 35 1.22 4.04 -6.79
C GLY A 35 0.69 5.27 -6.06
N SER A 36 1.22 6.43 -6.42
CA SER A 36 0.74 7.72 -5.94
C SER A 36 0.91 8.79 -7.01
N ARG A 37 0.28 9.93 -6.81
CA ARG A 37 0.41 11.08 -7.70
C ARG A 37 1.80 11.70 -7.59
N ASN A 38 2.27 12.33 -8.67
CA ASN A 38 3.64 12.88 -8.74
C ASN A 38 3.92 13.88 -7.61
N GLU A 39 2.96 14.70 -7.24
CA GLU A 39 3.09 15.69 -6.18
C GLU A 39 3.35 15.10 -4.78
N ASN A 40 3.00 13.84 -4.56
CA ASN A 40 3.15 13.18 -3.27
C ASN A 40 4.54 12.55 -3.08
N TRP A 41 5.25 12.27 -4.17
CA TRP A 41 6.48 11.46 -4.10
C TRP A 41 7.61 12.10 -3.31
N TRP A 42 7.73 13.44 -3.32
CA TRP A 42 8.73 14.09 -2.48
C TRP A 42 8.53 13.74 -1.00
N SER A 43 7.30 13.89 -0.51
CA SER A 43 6.97 13.55 0.87
C SER A 43 7.12 12.05 1.16
N ILE A 44 6.71 11.19 0.23
CA ILE A 44 6.79 9.73 0.38
C ILE A 44 8.24 9.27 0.47
N ILE A 45 9.14 9.80 -0.37
CA ILE A 45 10.55 9.41 -0.36
C ILE A 45 11.25 9.90 0.91
N THR A 46 10.92 11.11 1.37
CA THR A 46 11.59 11.72 2.54
C THR A 46 11.07 11.20 3.87
N ASN A 47 9.75 10.95 3.98
CA ASN A 47 9.11 10.63 5.26
C ASN A 47 8.58 9.18 5.34
N GLY A 48 8.52 8.47 4.21
CA GLY A 48 7.80 7.20 4.09
C GLY A 48 6.30 7.39 3.88
N LEU A 49 5.59 6.28 3.71
CA LEU A 49 4.13 6.27 3.69
C LEU A 49 3.59 6.51 5.09
N VAL A 50 2.55 7.32 5.19
CA VAL A 50 1.88 7.64 6.46
C VAL A 50 0.41 7.20 6.41
N LEU A 51 -0.09 6.71 7.55
CA LEU A 51 -1.45 6.18 7.67
C LEU A 51 -2.54 7.24 7.47
N ARG A 52 -2.26 8.48 7.85
CA ARG A 52 -3.19 9.62 7.75
C ARG A 52 -2.45 10.85 7.23
N PRO A 53 -2.17 10.91 5.92
CA PRO A 53 -1.53 12.10 5.36
C PRO A 53 -2.48 13.30 5.50
N THR A 54 -1.98 14.39 6.09
CA THR A 54 -2.77 15.60 6.37
C THR A 54 -3.20 16.33 5.10
N ASN A 55 -2.49 16.15 4.00
CA ASN A 55 -2.63 16.91 2.75
C ASN A 55 -2.95 16.08 1.51
N ALA A 56 -3.18 14.76 1.63
CA ALA A 56 -3.51 13.93 0.49
C ALA A 56 -5.01 13.64 0.40
N VAL A 57 -5.55 13.73 -0.80
CA VAL A 57 -6.87 13.18 -1.10
C VAL A 57 -6.78 11.66 -1.02
N ILE A 58 -7.34 11.09 0.04
CA ILE A 58 -7.37 9.65 0.23
C ILE A 58 -8.52 9.10 -0.62
N THR A 59 -8.19 8.51 -1.75
CA THR A 59 -9.13 7.74 -2.58
C THR A 59 -9.00 6.26 -2.25
N GLY A 60 -10.12 5.55 -2.12
CA GLY A 60 -10.13 4.08 -2.01
C GLY A 60 -9.88 3.55 -0.60
N LYS A 61 -10.71 3.94 0.36
CA LYS A 61 -10.67 3.38 1.72
C LYS A 61 -11.56 2.14 1.88
N MET A 62 -11.59 1.25 0.92
CA MET A 62 -12.48 0.09 0.97
C MET A 62 -12.21 -0.78 2.22
N PHE A 63 -10.97 -0.83 2.66
CA PHE A 63 -10.50 -1.63 3.79
C PHE A 63 -9.90 -0.77 4.92
N GLY A 64 -10.40 0.45 5.09
CA GLY A 64 -10.07 1.32 6.21
C GLY A 64 -8.75 2.09 6.09
N TYR A 65 -8.20 2.40 7.25
CA TYR A 65 -7.10 3.37 7.42
C TYR A 65 -5.74 2.67 7.43
N GLY A 66 -5.37 2.11 6.30
CA GLY A 66 -4.11 1.41 6.13
C GLY A 66 -3.25 1.95 4.99
N LEU A 67 -2.09 1.32 4.80
CA LEU A 67 -1.22 1.49 3.65
C LEU A 67 -1.57 0.41 2.64
N TYR A 68 -1.89 0.80 1.41
CA TYR A 68 -2.42 -0.06 0.36
C TYR A 68 -1.35 -0.42 -0.65
N PHE A 69 -1.24 -1.71 -0.92
CA PHE A 69 -0.28 -2.28 -1.87
C PHE A 69 -0.96 -3.26 -2.82
N ALA A 70 -0.31 -3.52 -3.94
CA ALA A 70 -0.77 -4.51 -4.91
C ALA A 70 0.36 -5.46 -5.31
N PRO A 71 0.07 -6.75 -5.55
CA PRO A 71 1.07 -7.69 -6.06
C PRO A 71 1.43 -7.42 -7.52
N LYS A 72 0.62 -6.63 -8.24
CA LYS A 72 0.86 -6.28 -9.65
C LYS A 72 0.89 -4.78 -9.87
N ALA A 73 1.88 -4.31 -10.66
CA ALA A 73 2.03 -2.92 -11.04
C ALA A 73 0.78 -2.34 -11.74
N ALA A 74 0.07 -3.17 -12.52
CA ALA A 74 -1.12 -2.76 -13.28
C ALA A 74 -2.19 -2.08 -12.42
N LYS A 75 -2.38 -2.55 -11.17
CA LYS A 75 -3.30 -1.89 -10.24
C LYS A 75 -2.78 -0.56 -9.76
N SER A 76 -1.50 -0.50 -9.40
CA SER A 76 -0.87 0.70 -8.84
C SER A 76 -0.69 1.81 -9.87
N ILE A 77 -0.58 1.50 -11.16
CA ILE A 77 -0.53 2.48 -12.25
C ILE A 77 -1.77 3.38 -12.26
N GLY A 78 -2.94 2.85 -11.96
CA GLY A 78 -4.19 3.62 -11.90
C GLY A 78 -4.21 4.76 -10.86
N TYR A 79 -3.27 4.76 -9.92
CA TYR A 79 -3.12 5.80 -8.90
C TYR A 79 -2.03 6.82 -9.23
N THR A 80 -1.30 6.64 -10.33
CA THR A 80 -0.26 7.57 -10.77
C THR A 80 -0.85 8.78 -11.51
N SER A 81 -0.02 9.80 -11.73
CA SER A 81 -0.41 10.99 -12.51
C SER A 81 -0.53 10.76 -14.01
N THR A 82 -0.19 9.57 -14.54
CA THR A 82 -0.39 9.21 -15.95
C THR A 82 -1.86 9.09 -16.32
N TYR A 83 -2.71 8.74 -15.34
CA TYR A 83 -4.16 8.78 -15.49
C TYR A 83 -4.67 10.10 -14.92
N GLY A 84 -5.26 10.95 -15.77
CA GLY A 84 -5.90 12.18 -15.33
C GLY A 84 -6.91 11.89 -14.20
N ALA A 85 -6.89 12.70 -13.16
CA ALA A 85 -7.96 12.65 -12.18
C ALA A 85 -9.27 13.08 -12.85
N ARG A 86 -10.41 12.55 -12.40
CA ARG A 86 -11.76 12.94 -12.90
C ARG A 86 -12.00 14.46 -12.89
N TRP A 87 -11.19 15.21 -12.13
CA TRP A 87 -11.34 16.64 -11.87
C TRP A 87 -10.24 17.52 -12.48
N THR A 88 -9.20 16.94 -13.05
CA THR A 88 -8.12 17.67 -13.73
C THR A 88 -7.95 17.12 -15.13
N SER A 89 -8.22 17.94 -16.14
CA SER A 89 -7.86 17.66 -17.51
C SER A 89 -6.34 17.70 -17.65
N GLY A 90 -5.74 16.58 -18.00
CA GLY A 90 -4.31 16.45 -18.29
C GLY A 90 -3.60 15.49 -17.34
N GLY A 91 -3.29 14.28 -17.81
CA GLY A 91 -2.33 13.40 -17.17
C GLY A 91 -0.90 13.92 -17.45
N SER A 92 0.02 13.60 -16.54
CA SER A 92 1.44 13.78 -16.80
C SER A 92 1.90 12.75 -17.84
N SER A 93 2.89 13.13 -18.68
CA SER A 93 3.53 12.20 -19.63
C SER A 93 4.26 11.04 -18.94
N SER A 94 4.59 11.19 -17.66
CA SER A 94 5.16 10.14 -16.83
C SER A 94 4.56 10.13 -15.41
N GLY A 95 4.63 8.98 -14.77
CA GLY A 95 4.23 8.78 -13.39
C GLY A 95 5.21 7.86 -12.68
N PHE A 96 5.06 7.76 -11.36
CA PHE A 96 5.95 6.96 -10.53
C PHE A 96 5.17 5.88 -9.77
N LEU A 97 5.80 4.72 -9.67
CA LEU A 97 5.44 3.60 -8.81
C LEU A 97 6.60 3.31 -7.87
N SER A 98 6.33 2.73 -6.74
CA SER A 98 7.42 2.22 -5.89
C SER A 98 7.17 0.76 -5.53
N ILE A 99 8.26 0.00 -5.44
CA ILE A 99 8.27 -1.33 -4.85
C ILE A 99 8.68 -1.16 -3.39
N TYR A 100 7.92 -1.78 -2.52
CA TYR A 100 8.12 -1.79 -1.07
C TYR A 100 8.41 -3.20 -0.59
N ASP A 101 9.28 -3.33 0.40
CA ASP A 101 9.27 -4.48 1.29
C ASP A 101 8.14 -4.25 2.31
N VAL A 102 7.20 -5.19 2.37
CA VAL A 102 6.01 -5.11 3.21
C VAL A 102 5.94 -6.33 4.12
N LEU A 103 5.84 -6.10 5.44
CA LEU A 103 5.62 -7.15 6.43
C LEU A 103 4.17 -7.66 6.31
N TYR A 104 4.02 -8.65 5.46
CA TYR A 104 2.76 -9.32 5.18
C TYR A 104 2.31 -10.20 6.34
N GLY A 105 3.24 -10.96 6.90
CA GLY A 105 3.05 -11.82 8.07
C GLY A 105 1.90 -12.80 7.92
N ASP A 106 1.01 -12.84 8.91
CA ASP A 106 -0.19 -13.65 8.94
C ASP A 106 -1.42 -12.81 8.52
N PRO A 107 -1.98 -13.00 7.30
CA PRO A 107 -3.02 -12.13 6.79
C PRO A 107 -4.43 -12.53 7.25
N PHE A 108 -5.28 -11.54 7.46
CA PHE A 108 -6.73 -11.71 7.41
C PHE A 108 -7.17 -11.70 5.94
N ILE A 109 -7.70 -12.82 5.46
CA ILE A 109 -8.11 -12.98 4.06
C ILE A 109 -9.55 -12.50 3.90
N VAL A 110 -9.77 -11.54 3.02
CA VAL A 110 -11.11 -11.09 2.61
C VAL A 110 -11.42 -11.72 1.25
N ASP A 111 -12.27 -12.72 1.30
CA ASP A 111 -12.86 -13.36 0.13
C ASP A 111 -14.32 -12.92 -0.07
N LYS A 112 -14.99 -13.45 -1.08
CA LYS A 112 -16.40 -13.16 -1.37
C LYS A 112 -17.36 -13.45 -0.21
N ASN A 113 -16.97 -14.29 0.76
CA ASN A 113 -17.82 -14.61 1.91
C ASN A 113 -17.76 -13.51 2.99
N TYR A 114 -16.66 -12.72 3.01
CA TYR A 114 -16.46 -11.62 3.96
C TYR A 114 -16.92 -10.27 3.44
N TYR A 115 -17.17 -10.16 2.14
CA TYR A 115 -17.50 -8.87 1.53
C TYR A 115 -18.79 -8.23 2.01
N THR A 116 -19.78 -9.02 2.36
CA THR A 116 -21.08 -8.56 2.82
C THR A 116 -21.08 -7.97 4.24
N TYR A 117 -19.93 -8.03 4.94
CA TYR A 117 -19.83 -7.51 6.30
C TYR A 117 -19.49 -6.02 6.31
N SER A 118 -20.42 -5.25 6.91
CA SER A 118 -20.21 -3.84 7.22
C SER A 118 -18.97 -3.62 8.10
N GLY A 119 -18.31 -2.47 7.95
CA GLY A 119 -17.22 -2.04 8.82
C GLY A 119 -15.80 -2.34 8.32
N LEU A 120 -15.62 -2.94 7.14
CA LEU A 120 -14.27 -3.09 6.55
C LEU A 120 -13.64 -1.74 6.19
N ASN A 121 -14.44 -0.75 5.83
CA ASN A 121 -14.00 0.60 5.48
C ASN A 121 -13.55 1.45 6.69
N THR A 122 -13.66 0.94 7.90
CA THR A 122 -13.24 1.61 9.14
C THR A 122 -12.11 0.88 9.85
N LEU A 123 -11.56 -0.18 9.23
CA LEU A 123 -10.50 -0.97 9.84
C LEU A 123 -9.25 -0.13 10.14
N ASN A 124 -8.64 -0.46 11.26
CA ASN A 124 -7.32 -0.07 11.71
C ASN A 124 -6.63 -1.31 12.32
N TYR A 125 -5.42 -1.15 12.85
CA TYR A 125 -4.71 -2.30 13.42
C TYR A 125 -5.49 -2.99 14.56
N GLU A 126 -6.10 -2.24 15.46
CA GLU A 126 -6.84 -2.78 16.62
C GLU A 126 -8.11 -3.54 16.17
N THR A 127 -8.88 -2.94 15.26
CA THR A 127 -10.13 -3.55 14.78
C THR A 127 -9.87 -4.70 13.80
N LEU A 128 -8.70 -4.77 13.17
CA LEU A 128 -8.25 -5.94 12.41
C LEU A 128 -8.13 -7.17 13.33
N GLN A 129 -7.63 -6.99 14.58
CA GLN A 129 -7.50 -8.07 15.56
C GLN A 129 -8.86 -8.69 15.92
N ASN A 130 -9.94 -7.90 15.89
CA ASN A 130 -11.30 -8.40 16.11
C ASN A 130 -11.80 -9.28 14.95
N ARG A 131 -11.21 -9.18 13.77
CA ARG A 131 -11.51 -10.02 12.61
C ARG A 131 -10.69 -11.31 12.61
N LYS A 132 -9.42 -11.19 12.96
CA LYS A 132 -8.49 -12.31 13.13
C LYS A 132 -7.43 -11.91 14.15
N ASP A 133 -7.41 -12.59 15.27
CA ASP A 133 -6.40 -12.40 16.31
C ASP A 133 -5.00 -12.70 15.76
N GLY A 134 -4.04 -11.83 16.04
CA GLY A 134 -2.67 -11.94 15.56
C GLY A 134 -2.47 -11.62 14.08
N ALA A 135 -3.49 -11.07 13.39
CA ALA A 135 -3.34 -10.68 11.99
C ALA A 135 -2.34 -9.52 11.84
N ASP A 136 -1.38 -9.68 10.93
CA ASP A 136 -0.39 -8.66 10.59
C ASP A 136 -0.88 -7.75 9.45
N SER A 137 -1.69 -8.29 8.54
CA SER A 137 -2.18 -7.59 7.34
C SER A 137 -3.60 -8.03 6.97
N LEU A 138 -4.20 -7.31 6.04
CA LEU A 138 -5.40 -7.72 5.33
C LEU A 138 -5.04 -8.01 3.88
N HIS A 139 -5.53 -9.14 3.34
CA HIS A 139 -5.40 -9.51 1.94
C HIS A 139 -6.78 -9.67 1.32
N ALA A 140 -7.19 -8.70 0.52
CA ALA A 140 -8.42 -8.77 -0.24
C ALA A 140 -8.16 -9.43 -1.60
N LEU A 141 -8.83 -10.55 -1.83
CA LEU A 141 -8.68 -11.29 -3.07
C LEU A 141 -9.39 -10.58 -4.22
N LYS A 142 -8.84 -10.70 -5.43
CA LYS A 142 -9.52 -10.25 -6.65
C LYS A 142 -10.92 -10.88 -6.74
N ASP A 143 -11.79 -10.26 -7.50
CA ASP A 143 -13.20 -10.66 -7.65
C ASP A 143 -14.06 -10.48 -6.38
N VAL A 144 -13.45 -10.10 -5.25
CA VAL A 144 -14.15 -9.60 -4.09
C VAL A 144 -14.51 -8.14 -4.41
N THR A 145 -15.78 -7.79 -4.32
CA THR A 145 -16.22 -6.40 -4.43
C THR A 145 -15.87 -5.65 -5.73
N GLY A 146 -15.64 -6.39 -6.80
CA GLY A 146 -15.26 -5.81 -8.08
C GLY A 146 -13.78 -5.39 -8.16
N LEU A 147 -12.93 -5.87 -7.25
CA LEU A 147 -11.49 -5.74 -7.37
C LEU A 147 -11.01 -6.51 -8.60
N ARG A 148 -10.25 -5.84 -9.46
CA ARG A 148 -9.64 -6.47 -10.65
C ARG A 148 -8.38 -7.25 -10.32
N GLU A 149 -7.69 -6.87 -9.24
CA GLU A 149 -6.47 -7.48 -8.72
C GLU A 149 -6.50 -7.45 -7.21
N ASP A 150 -5.76 -8.35 -6.58
CA ASP A 150 -5.63 -8.40 -5.13
C ASP A 150 -5.15 -7.08 -4.53
N GLU A 151 -5.57 -6.81 -3.32
CA GLU A 151 -5.06 -5.72 -2.48
C GLU A 151 -4.52 -6.26 -1.17
N ILE A 152 -3.37 -5.72 -0.76
CA ILE A 152 -2.75 -6.01 0.53
C ILE A 152 -2.65 -4.71 1.31
N ILE A 153 -3.16 -4.72 2.52
CA ILE A 153 -3.21 -3.55 3.39
C ILE A 153 -2.52 -3.87 4.69
N VAL A 154 -1.61 -3.00 5.11
CA VAL A 154 -1.00 -3.02 6.44
C VAL A 154 -1.41 -1.78 7.22
N TYR A 155 -1.49 -1.89 8.53
CA TYR A 155 -2.10 -0.87 9.37
C TYR A 155 -1.12 -0.22 10.34
N LYS A 156 0.18 -0.44 10.15
CA LYS A 156 1.27 0.25 10.85
C LYS A 156 2.29 0.76 9.85
N GLU A 157 2.80 1.96 10.07
CA GLU A 157 3.78 2.58 9.17
C GLU A 157 5.10 1.82 9.13
N GLU A 158 5.48 1.19 10.23
CA GLU A 158 6.67 0.35 10.35
C GLU A 158 6.61 -0.95 9.56
N GLN A 159 5.44 -1.32 9.03
CA GLN A 159 5.29 -2.53 8.21
C GLN A 159 5.73 -2.35 6.76
N ALA A 160 6.19 -1.17 6.35
CA ALA A 160 6.59 -0.96 4.96
C ALA A 160 7.80 -0.04 4.85
N THR A 161 8.75 -0.41 3.96
CA THR A 161 9.88 0.43 3.59
C THR A 161 10.11 0.39 2.09
N SER A 162 10.48 1.54 1.49
CA SER A 162 10.69 1.65 0.06
C SER A 162 11.97 0.94 -0.38
N LYS A 163 11.93 0.30 -1.54
CA LYS A 163 13.04 -0.45 -2.13
C LYS A 163 13.45 0.09 -3.51
N TYR A 164 12.48 0.35 -4.36
CA TYR A 164 12.70 0.91 -5.70
C TYR A 164 11.66 1.96 -6.02
N LEU A 165 12.09 3.01 -6.72
CA LEU A 165 11.21 3.94 -7.42
C LEU A 165 11.29 3.64 -8.91
N VAL A 166 10.14 3.53 -9.57
CA VAL A 166 10.03 3.15 -10.97
C VAL A 166 9.26 4.23 -11.72
N GLU A 167 9.86 4.77 -12.77
CA GLU A 167 9.20 5.72 -13.68
C GLU A 167 8.54 4.98 -14.83
N VAL A 168 7.30 5.33 -15.09
CA VAL A 168 6.50 4.78 -16.18
C VAL A 168 5.98 5.92 -17.07
N LYS A 169 5.85 5.64 -18.37
CA LYS A 169 5.27 6.54 -19.33
C LYS A 169 3.76 6.25 -19.47
N ALA A 170 2.98 7.31 -19.71
CA ALA A 170 1.57 7.20 -20.08
C ALA A 170 1.39 6.47 -21.40
#